data_cc948316e94f62c17fe3020bca7087ab
#
_entry.id   cc948316e94f62c17fe3020bca7087ab
#
_cell.length_a   1.000
_cell.length_b   1.000
_cell.length_c   1.000
_cell.angle_alpha   90.00
_cell.angle_beta   90.00
_cell.angle_gamma   90.00
#
_symmetry.space_group_name_H-M   'P 1'
#
loop_
_entity.id
_entity.type
_entity.pdbx_description
1 polymer ?
#
loop_
_entity_poly.entity_id
_entity_poly.type
_entity_poly.pdbx_seq_one_letter_code
_entity_poly.pdbx_strand_id
1 'polypeptide(L)'
;IDAQDIVSVNLIRAVQLAVDMASHATVAEGVPPPTTMAESFDRLADAGRIEPDLARRLRSAVGFRNLAVHAYDRMDWAVVHALATTRLGDLEALARALLVPPTPRAPSRR
;
A
#
# COMPACT_ATOMS: atom_id res chain seq x y z
N ILE A 1 10.69 -2.19 25.42
CA ILE A 1 9.90 -2.33 24.20
C ILE A 1 9.97 -3.79 23.76
N ASP A 2 8.85 -4.40 23.47
CA ASP A 2 8.84 -5.80 23.09
C ASP A 2 8.78 -5.99 21.57
N ALA A 3 8.90 -7.24 21.14
CA ALA A 3 8.91 -7.56 19.73
C ALA A 3 7.60 -7.17 19.03
N GLN A 4 6.48 -7.26 19.75
CA GLN A 4 5.18 -6.89 19.19
C GLN A 4 5.10 -5.41 18.88
N ASP A 5 5.64 -4.58 19.77
CA ASP A 5 5.71 -3.14 19.55
C ASP A 5 6.56 -2.80 18.34
N ILE A 6 7.70 -3.48 18.20
CA ILE A 6 8.59 -3.26 17.06
C ILE A 6 7.88 -3.63 15.76
N VAL A 7 7.22 -4.77 15.72
CA VAL A 7 6.51 -5.22 14.52
C VAL A 7 5.39 -4.24 14.16
N SER A 8 4.61 -3.80 15.15
CA SER A 8 3.51 -2.87 14.91
C SER A 8 4.00 -1.54 14.36
N VAL A 9 5.03 -0.97 14.98
CA VAL A 9 5.56 0.32 14.53
C VAL A 9 6.11 0.19 13.10
N ASN A 10 6.85 -0.87 12.83
CA ASN A 10 7.42 -1.06 11.51
C ASN A 10 6.36 -1.29 10.45
N LEU A 11 5.31 -2.05 10.78
CA LEU A 11 4.22 -2.28 9.84
C LEU A 11 3.47 -0.98 9.54
N ILE A 12 3.17 -0.20 10.57
CA ILE A 12 2.50 1.08 10.38
C ILE A 12 3.34 2.00 9.50
N ARG A 13 4.64 2.06 9.74
CA ARG A 13 5.54 2.90 8.95
C ARG A 13 5.64 2.41 7.52
N ALA A 14 5.70 1.11 7.32
CA ALA A 14 5.77 0.54 5.97
C ALA A 14 4.53 0.87 5.17
N VAL A 15 3.35 0.74 5.77
CA VAL A 15 2.10 1.09 5.10
C VAL A 15 2.07 2.59 4.78
N GLN A 16 2.50 3.43 5.72
CA GLN A 16 2.52 4.87 5.50
C GLN A 16 3.45 5.24 4.34
N LEU A 17 4.62 4.62 4.28
CA LEU A 17 5.55 4.85 3.17
C LEU A 17 4.94 4.40 1.84
N ALA A 18 4.23 3.27 1.85
CA ALA A 18 3.57 2.78 0.65
C ALA A 18 2.52 3.79 0.16
N VAL A 19 1.73 4.35 1.08
CA VAL A 19 0.74 5.37 0.74
C VAL A 19 1.42 6.61 0.16
N ASP A 20 2.51 7.05 0.77
CA ASP A 20 3.25 8.22 0.29
C ASP A 20 3.80 7.99 -1.11
N MET A 21 4.40 6.82 -1.34
CA MET A 21 4.91 6.46 -2.67
C MET A 21 3.78 6.43 -3.70
N ALA A 22 2.65 5.84 -3.33
CA ALA A 22 1.50 5.77 -4.24
C ALA A 22 0.96 7.15 -4.57
N SER A 23 0.90 8.04 -3.58
CA SER A 23 0.42 9.40 -3.79
C SER A 23 1.34 10.17 -4.76
N HIS A 24 2.65 10.04 -4.58
CA HIS A 24 3.60 10.66 -5.49
C HIS A 24 3.46 10.10 -6.91
N ALA A 25 3.27 8.80 -7.02
CA ALA A 25 3.13 8.17 -8.33
C ALA A 25 1.85 8.61 -9.04
N THR A 26 0.75 8.82 -8.31
CA THR A 26 -0.49 9.30 -8.94
C THR A 26 -0.32 10.69 -9.51
N VAL A 27 0.41 11.55 -8.83
CA VAL A 27 0.71 12.88 -9.36
C VAL A 27 1.52 12.76 -10.66
N ALA A 28 2.52 11.88 -10.66
CA ALA A 28 3.34 11.67 -11.85
C ALA A 28 2.55 11.11 -13.02
N GLU A 29 1.52 10.30 -12.75
CA GLU A 29 0.67 9.74 -13.79
C GLU A 29 -0.39 10.71 -14.29
N GLY A 30 -0.54 11.85 -13.64
CA GLY A 30 -1.53 12.84 -14.04
C GLY A 30 -2.95 12.46 -13.69
N VAL A 31 -3.16 11.50 -12.80
CA VAL A 31 -4.51 11.16 -12.36
C VAL A 31 -4.95 12.05 -11.21
N PRO A 32 -6.26 12.17 -10.98
CA PRO A 32 -6.74 13.01 -9.89
C PRO A 32 -6.16 12.56 -8.54
N PRO A 33 -5.86 13.50 -7.64
CA PRO A 33 -5.32 13.12 -6.34
C PRO A 33 -6.31 12.31 -5.52
N PRO A 34 -5.84 11.37 -4.70
CA PRO A 34 -6.72 10.60 -3.84
C PRO A 34 -7.26 11.44 -2.69
N THR A 35 -8.46 11.09 -2.23
CA THR A 35 -9.06 11.74 -1.07
C THR A 35 -8.85 10.94 0.21
N THR A 36 -8.48 9.68 0.10
CA THR A 36 -8.17 8.83 1.25
C THR A 36 -6.87 8.09 0.99
N MET A 37 -6.27 7.55 2.06
CA MET A 37 -5.04 6.78 1.94
C MET A 37 -5.24 5.56 1.04
N ALA A 38 -6.33 4.83 1.25
CA ALA A 38 -6.60 3.62 0.48
C ALA A 38 -6.84 3.92 -1.00
N GLU A 39 -7.41 5.06 -1.30
CA GLU A 39 -7.73 5.45 -2.67
C GLU A 39 -6.49 5.65 -3.53
N SER A 40 -5.34 5.92 -2.91
CA SER A 40 -4.07 6.04 -3.64
C SER A 40 -3.80 4.78 -4.46
N PHE A 41 -4.08 3.63 -3.89
CA PHE A 41 -3.83 2.36 -4.57
C PHE A 41 -4.82 2.12 -5.71
N ASP A 42 -6.08 2.55 -5.52
CA ASP A 42 -7.06 2.47 -6.60
C ASP A 42 -6.65 3.34 -7.78
N ARG A 43 -6.13 4.53 -7.52
CA ARG A 43 -5.67 5.42 -8.57
C ARG A 43 -4.53 4.81 -9.36
N LEU A 44 -3.60 4.13 -8.69
CA LEU A 44 -2.51 3.45 -9.38
C LEU A 44 -3.02 2.29 -10.24
N ALA A 45 -4.00 1.55 -9.75
CA ALA A 45 -4.59 0.47 -10.53
C ALA A 45 -5.31 1.03 -11.76
N ASP A 46 -6.06 2.12 -11.59
CA ASP A 46 -6.74 2.78 -12.69
C ASP A 46 -5.76 3.26 -13.76
N ALA A 47 -4.58 3.71 -13.33
CA ALA A 47 -3.53 4.16 -14.23
C ALA A 47 -2.73 3.01 -14.85
N GLY A 48 -3.03 1.77 -14.47
CA GLY A 48 -2.34 0.61 -15.01
C GLY A 48 -0.96 0.36 -14.41
N ARG A 49 -0.63 1.02 -13.30
CA ARG A 49 0.69 0.86 -12.68
C ARG A 49 0.76 -0.37 -11.79
N ILE A 50 -0.34 -0.82 -11.23
CA ILE A 50 -0.42 -2.04 -10.44
C ILE A 50 -1.68 -2.80 -10.83
N GLU A 51 -1.68 -4.10 -10.51
CA GLU A 51 -2.85 -4.93 -10.74
C GLU A 51 -3.96 -4.59 -9.76
N PRO A 52 -5.22 -4.68 -10.18
CA PRO A 52 -6.34 -4.43 -9.25
C PRO A 52 -6.31 -5.30 -8.00
N ASP A 53 -5.86 -6.54 -8.12
CA ASP A 53 -5.73 -7.44 -6.96
C ASP A 53 -4.73 -6.91 -5.95
N LEU A 54 -3.60 -6.40 -6.43
CA LEU A 54 -2.60 -5.82 -5.53
C LEU A 54 -3.18 -4.58 -4.85
N ALA A 55 -3.89 -3.74 -5.59
CA ALA A 55 -4.53 -2.56 -5.02
C ALA A 55 -5.49 -2.94 -3.89
N ARG A 56 -6.28 -3.99 -4.09
CA ARG A 56 -7.22 -4.46 -3.08
C ARG A 56 -6.49 -4.92 -1.81
N ARG A 57 -5.41 -5.66 -1.96
CA ARG A 57 -4.63 -6.12 -0.81
C ARG A 57 -3.96 -4.95 -0.08
N LEU A 58 -3.48 -3.96 -0.81
CA LEU A 58 -2.89 -2.77 -0.20
C LEU A 58 -3.92 -1.94 0.54
N ARG A 59 -5.15 -1.87 0.02
CA ARG A 59 -6.24 -1.22 0.77
C ARG A 59 -6.50 -1.93 2.08
N SER A 60 -6.45 -3.27 2.08
CA SER A 60 -6.61 -4.04 3.31
C SER A 60 -5.49 -3.73 4.30
N ALA A 61 -4.27 -3.52 3.82
CA ALA A 61 -3.16 -3.13 4.68
C ALA A 61 -3.41 -1.77 5.34
N VAL A 62 -3.98 -0.81 4.62
CA VAL A 62 -4.35 0.48 5.19
C VAL A 62 -5.41 0.29 6.28
N GLY A 63 -6.41 -0.55 6.04
CA GLY A 63 -7.44 -0.85 7.03
C GLY A 63 -6.83 -1.45 8.29
N PHE A 64 -5.90 -2.37 8.14
CA PHE A 64 -5.20 -2.95 9.27
C PHE A 64 -4.37 -1.92 10.02
N ARG A 65 -3.66 -1.04 9.30
CA ARG A 65 -2.88 0.04 9.91
C ARG A 65 -3.78 0.94 10.76
N ASN A 66 -4.96 1.29 10.23
CA ASN A 66 -5.90 2.12 10.98
C ASN A 66 -6.39 1.41 12.24
N LEU A 67 -6.66 0.11 12.15
CA LEU A 67 -7.04 -0.68 13.30
C LEU A 67 -5.91 -0.71 14.33
N ALA A 68 -4.68 -0.88 13.90
CA ALA A 68 -3.53 -0.91 14.80
C ALA A 68 -3.35 0.41 15.54
N VAL A 69 -3.60 1.53 14.87
CA VAL A 69 -3.49 2.85 15.51
C VAL A 69 -4.60 3.07 16.55
N HIS A 70 -5.82 2.62 16.26
CA HIS A 70 -6.98 2.96 17.07
C HIS A 70 -7.39 1.88 18.08
N ALA A 71 -6.94 0.64 17.91
CA ALA A 71 -7.34 -0.47 18.74
C ALA A 71 -6.18 -1.39 19.10
N TYR A 72 -5.01 -0.80 19.33
CA TYR A 72 -3.77 -1.53 19.60
C TYR A 72 -3.93 -2.57 20.72
N ASP A 73 -4.61 -2.19 21.80
CA ASP A 73 -4.78 -3.02 22.97
C ASP A 73 -5.70 -4.22 22.75
N ARG A 74 -6.42 -4.26 21.64
CA ARG A 74 -7.32 -5.37 21.31
C ARG A 74 -6.79 -6.24 20.19
N MET A 75 -5.53 -6.06 19.81
CA MET A 75 -4.96 -6.79 18.69
C MET A 75 -4.70 -8.26 19.06
N ASP A 76 -5.06 -9.15 18.14
CA ASP A 76 -4.62 -10.54 18.20
C ASP A 76 -3.26 -10.61 17.52
N TRP A 77 -2.22 -10.77 18.30
CA TRP A 77 -0.85 -10.69 17.80
C TRP A 77 -0.47 -11.84 16.88
N ALA A 78 -1.15 -12.98 16.98
CA ALA A 78 -0.93 -14.06 16.02
C ALA A 78 -1.42 -13.64 14.63
N VAL A 79 -2.57 -12.96 14.58
CA VAL A 79 -3.09 -12.42 13.31
C VAL A 79 -2.19 -11.33 12.78
N VAL A 80 -1.70 -10.45 13.66
CA VAL A 80 -0.78 -9.39 13.27
C VAL A 80 0.47 -9.97 12.61
N HIS A 81 1.05 -10.99 13.23
CA HIS A 81 2.25 -11.62 12.70
C HIS A 81 2.00 -12.22 11.31
N ALA A 82 0.88 -12.94 11.17
CA ALA A 82 0.53 -13.55 9.89
C ALA A 82 0.32 -12.49 8.80
N LEU A 83 -0.37 -11.40 9.14
CA LEU A 83 -0.62 -10.32 8.21
C LEU A 83 0.66 -9.59 7.83
N ALA A 84 1.54 -9.35 8.80
CA ALA A 84 2.80 -8.66 8.53
C ALA A 84 3.63 -9.47 7.54
N THR A 85 3.68 -10.79 7.70
CA THR A 85 4.43 -11.65 6.80
C THR A 85 3.83 -11.62 5.39
N THR A 86 2.51 -11.72 5.28
CA THR A 86 1.82 -11.73 4.00
C THR A 86 1.93 -10.37 3.29
N ARG A 87 1.70 -9.29 4.03
CA ARG A 87 1.65 -7.95 3.44
C ARG A 87 3.03 -7.43 3.04
N LEU A 88 4.08 -7.99 3.61
CA LEU A 88 5.44 -7.61 3.19
C LEU A 88 5.65 -7.89 1.71
N GLY A 89 5.15 -9.02 1.21
CA GLY A 89 5.22 -9.32 -0.22
C GLY A 89 4.45 -8.32 -1.07
N ASP A 90 3.29 -7.86 -0.59
CA ASP A 90 2.50 -6.86 -1.30
C ASP A 90 3.24 -5.52 -1.36
N LEU A 91 3.89 -5.13 -0.26
CA LEU A 91 4.67 -3.89 -0.22
C LEU A 91 5.88 -3.96 -1.15
N GLU A 92 6.53 -5.12 -1.21
CA GLU A 92 7.62 -5.33 -2.15
C GLU A 92 7.13 -5.24 -3.59
N ALA A 93 5.97 -5.81 -3.89
CA ALA A 93 5.40 -5.76 -5.22
C ALA A 93 5.08 -4.32 -5.63
N LEU A 94 4.55 -3.53 -4.70
CA LEU A 94 4.30 -2.12 -4.96
C LEU A 94 5.59 -1.37 -5.24
N ALA A 95 6.60 -1.55 -4.39
CA ALA A 95 7.87 -0.86 -4.57
C ALA A 95 8.49 -1.21 -5.92
N ARG A 96 8.45 -2.48 -6.28
CA ARG A 96 9.00 -2.93 -7.55
C ARG A 96 8.26 -2.30 -8.73
N ALA A 97 6.93 -2.21 -8.64
CA ALA A 97 6.11 -1.60 -9.69
C ALA A 97 6.41 -0.11 -9.86
N LEU A 98 6.67 0.59 -8.77
CA LEU A 98 6.88 2.03 -8.82
C LEU A 98 8.33 2.40 -9.14
N LEU A 99 9.29 1.53 -8.83
CA LEU A 99 10.69 1.78 -9.14
C LEU A 99 11.01 1.51 -10.61
N VAL A 100 10.23 0.68 -11.27
CA VAL A 100 10.41 0.45 -12.70
C VAL A 100 9.74 1.61 -13.44
N PRO A 101 10.47 2.30 -14.34
CA PRO A 101 9.86 3.39 -15.10
C PRO A 101 8.64 2.90 -15.85
N PRO A 102 7.61 3.74 -15.99
CA PRO A 102 6.44 3.35 -16.76
C PRO A 102 6.84 2.95 -18.17
N THR A 103 6.33 1.82 -18.63
CA THR A 103 6.52 1.44 -20.02
C THR A 103 5.79 2.46 -20.88
N PRO A 104 6.47 3.04 -21.89
CA PRO A 104 5.79 3.97 -22.77
C PRO A 104 4.57 3.30 -23.35
N ARG A 105 3.45 3.97 -23.30
CA ARG A 105 2.25 3.43 -23.90
C ARG A 105 2.43 3.35 -25.41
N ALA A 106 1.95 2.28 -25.98
CA ALA A 106 1.86 2.24 -27.44
C ALA A 106 1.08 3.45 -27.90
N PRO A 107 1.39 3.96 -29.09
CA PRO A 107 0.61 5.07 -29.64
C PRO A 107 -0.87 4.72 -29.55
N SER A 108 -1.67 5.72 -29.29
CA SER A 108 -3.10 5.49 -29.11
C SER A 108 -3.67 4.76 -30.30
N ARG A 109 -4.38 3.71 -30.01
CA ARG A 109 -5.11 2.97 -31.01
C ARG A 109 -6.56 3.38 -31.05
N ARG A 110 -6.89 4.31 -30.23
CA ARG A 110 -8.21 4.87 -30.15
C ARG A 110 -8.32 6.05 -31.05
#